data_98d449280e21c961fd64ac535ea527cf
#
_entry.id   98d449280e21c961fd64ac535ea527cf
#
_cell.length_a   1.000
_cell.length_b   1.000
_cell.length_c   1.000
_cell.angle_alpha   90.00
_cell.angle_beta   90.00
_cell.angle_gamma   90.00
#
_symmetry.space_group_name_H-M   'P 1'
#
loop_
_entity.id
_entity.type
_entity.pdbx_description
1 polymer ?
#
loop_
_entity_poly.entity_id
_entity_poly.type
_entity_poly.pdbx_seq_one_letter_code
_entity_poly.pdbx_strand_id
1 'polypeptide(L)'
;MASLAMSVPSFAAQTIGDITYEDQLNKEKTTLKLNGAGLREILFVDVYAAGLYLPQKAATTEEVISMNGNKTVRLGLLRDVDAADFVDALNEGILDNTTEDERQALSTELQSLIAVMNKIGDVKKGDIVDFDYSQTHETSVTVNGKLIGEKIGGEALYRTVLKIWLGEKAIDSDLKKSLLKN
;
A
#
# COMPACT_ATOMS: atom_id res chain seq x y z
N MET A 1 -33.73 -22.63 -29.18
CA MET A 1 -32.94 -21.44 -28.75
C MET A 1 -32.18 -21.81 -27.48
N ALA A 2 -30.88 -22.02 -27.56
CA ALA A 2 -30.06 -22.35 -26.40
C ALA A 2 -29.57 -21.02 -25.76
N SER A 3 -29.99 -20.75 -24.52
CA SER A 3 -29.54 -19.63 -23.75
C SER A 3 -28.13 -19.93 -23.22
N LEU A 4 -27.10 -19.26 -23.75
CA LEU A 4 -25.79 -19.29 -23.16
C LEU A 4 -25.84 -18.46 -21.86
N ALA A 5 -25.84 -19.10 -20.72
CA ALA A 5 -25.58 -18.47 -19.45
C ALA A 5 -24.08 -18.07 -19.40
N MET A 6 -23.78 -16.81 -19.60
CA MET A 6 -22.45 -16.27 -19.29
C MET A 6 -22.25 -16.33 -17.78
N SER A 7 -21.42 -17.25 -17.30
CA SER A 7 -20.94 -17.26 -15.93
C SER A 7 -20.01 -16.07 -15.77
N VAL A 8 -20.45 -15.04 -15.06
CA VAL A 8 -19.59 -13.95 -14.61
C VAL A 8 -18.64 -14.57 -13.57
N PRO A 9 -17.32 -14.47 -13.73
CA PRO A 9 -16.42 -14.96 -12.70
C PRO A 9 -16.69 -14.18 -11.39
N SER A 10 -17.12 -14.91 -10.36
CA SER A 10 -17.22 -14.36 -9.01
C SER A 10 -15.81 -14.18 -8.49
N PHE A 11 -15.32 -12.95 -8.47
CA PHE A 11 -14.07 -12.63 -7.79
C PHE A 11 -14.33 -12.69 -6.29
N ALA A 12 -13.56 -13.49 -5.56
CA ALA A 12 -13.69 -13.60 -4.12
C ALA A 12 -13.12 -12.32 -3.50
N ALA A 13 -13.96 -11.49 -2.90
CA ALA A 13 -13.55 -10.32 -2.15
C ALA A 13 -13.16 -10.74 -0.72
N GLN A 14 -12.14 -10.12 -0.14
CA GLN A 14 -11.75 -10.31 1.24
C GLN A 14 -12.16 -9.09 2.06
N THR A 15 -12.94 -9.28 3.12
CA THR A 15 -13.35 -8.20 4.04
C THR A 15 -12.52 -8.26 5.30
N ILE A 16 -11.86 -7.16 5.65
CA ILE A 16 -11.07 -6.97 6.87
C ILE A 16 -11.64 -5.76 7.62
N GLY A 17 -12.18 -6.00 8.81
CA GLY A 17 -12.99 -4.98 9.48
C GLY A 17 -14.18 -4.57 8.60
N ASP A 18 -14.35 -3.27 8.36
CA ASP A 18 -15.40 -2.71 7.50
C ASP A 18 -14.92 -2.48 6.05
N ILE A 19 -13.69 -2.90 5.70
CA ILE A 19 -13.06 -2.64 4.38
C ILE A 19 -13.08 -3.89 3.53
N THR A 20 -13.57 -3.77 2.29
CA THR A 20 -13.59 -4.85 1.31
C THR A 20 -12.47 -4.66 0.28
N TYR A 21 -11.67 -5.70 0.09
CA TYR A 21 -10.61 -5.81 -0.90
C TYR A 21 -11.06 -6.78 -2.00
N GLU A 22 -11.27 -6.24 -3.19
CA GLU A 22 -11.58 -7.08 -4.35
C GLU A 22 -10.34 -7.88 -4.77
N ASP A 23 -10.51 -9.07 -5.32
CA ASP A 23 -9.41 -9.92 -5.82
C ASP A 23 -8.54 -9.22 -6.86
N GLN A 24 -9.10 -8.24 -7.56
CA GLN A 24 -8.43 -7.48 -8.60
C GLN A 24 -8.62 -5.98 -8.40
N LEU A 25 -7.57 -5.24 -8.68
CA LEU A 25 -7.57 -3.79 -8.68
C LEU A 25 -7.11 -3.28 -10.05
N ASN A 26 -7.96 -2.51 -10.72
CA ASN A 26 -7.61 -1.87 -11.98
C ASN A 26 -6.94 -0.52 -11.68
N LYS A 27 -5.70 -0.38 -12.07
CA LYS A 27 -4.92 0.86 -11.97
C LYS A 27 -4.34 1.21 -13.34
N GLU A 28 -4.67 2.41 -13.82
CA GLU A 28 -4.30 2.86 -15.16
C GLU A 28 -4.75 1.82 -16.23
N LYS A 29 -3.82 1.17 -16.90
CA LYS A 29 -4.10 0.15 -17.93
C LYS A 29 -3.72 -1.27 -17.47
N THR A 30 -3.52 -1.45 -16.16
CA THR A 30 -3.03 -2.71 -15.58
C THR A 30 -4.03 -3.25 -14.56
N THR A 31 -4.26 -4.55 -14.60
CA THR A 31 -5.02 -5.26 -13.57
C THR A 31 -4.05 -5.91 -12.59
N LEU A 32 -4.11 -5.51 -11.34
CA LEU A 32 -3.34 -6.08 -10.23
C LEU A 32 -4.18 -7.11 -9.49
N LYS A 33 -3.53 -8.12 -8.92
CA LYS A 33 -4.16 -9.15 -8.10
C LYS A 33 -3.91 -8.86 -6.63
N LEU A 34 -4.93 -9.05 -5.80
CA LEU A 34 -4.77 -9.00 -4.35
C LEU A 34 -3.80 -10.12 -3.93
N ASN A 35 -2.63 -9.77 -3.42
CA ASN A 35 -1.67 -10.75 -2.88
C ASN A 35 -2.13 -11.25 -1.52
N GLY A 36 -2.48 -10.35 -0.65
CA GLY A 36 -3.02 -10.61 0.67
C GLY A 36 -3.53 -9.33 1.30
N ALA A 37 -4.33 -9.46 2.35
CA ALA A 37 -4.82 -8.34 3.15
C ALA A 37 -4.83 -8.70 4.63
N GLY A 38 -4.70 -7.70 5.50
CA GLY A 38 -4.66 -7.88 6.93
C GLY A 38 -4.94 -6.59 7.70
N LEU A 39 -4.96 -6.72 9.02
CA LEU A 39 -5.30 -5.67 9.95
C LEU A 39 -4.04 -5.08 10.59
N ARG A 40 -3.97 -3.77 10.71
CA ARG A 40 -3.03 -3.06 11.59
C ARG A 40 -3.72 -2.74 12.90
N GLU A 41 -3.23 -3.33 13.95
CA GLU A 41 -3.73 -3.13 15.31
C GLU A 41 -2.66 -2.46 16.19
N ILE A 42 -3.05 -1.51 17.02
CA ILE A 42 -2.19 -0.88 18.03
C ILE A 42 -2.93 -0.98 19.38
N LEU A 43 -2.33 -1.69 20.34
CA LEU A 43 -2.88 -1.85 21.68
C LEU A 43 -4.38 -2.27 21.67
N PHE A 44 -4.71 -3.28 20.85
CA PHE A 44 -6.07 -3.82 20.65
C PHE A 44 -7.04 -2.85 19.97
N VAL A 45 -6.53 -1.82 19.30
CA VAL A 45 -7.34 -0.88 18.52
C VAL A 45 -7.03 -1.04 17.04
N ASP A 46 -8.04 -1.34 16.25
CA ASP A 46 -7.95 -1.42 14.79
C ASP A 46 -7.72 -0.02 14.19
N VAL A 47 -6.59 0.17 13.52
CA VAL A 47 -6.23 1.47 12.93
C VAL A 47 -6.61 1.51 11.45
N TYR A 48 -6.16 0.52 10.69
CA TYR A 48 -6.51 0.35 9.28
C TYR A 48 -6.42 -1.12 8.86
N ALA A 49 -7.14 -1.49 7.84
CA ALA A 49 -6.85 -2.67 7.05
C ALA A 49 -5.86 -2.30 5.92
N ALA A 50 -4.99 -3.24 5.54
CA ALA A 50 -4.11 -3.05 4.38
C ALA A 50 -4.25 -4.21 3.40
N GLY A 51 -4.20 -3.90 2.09
CA GLY A 51 -4.16 -4.86 1.01
C GLY A 51 -2.95 -4.60 0.11
N LEU A 52 -2.25 -5.66 -0.25
CA LEU A 52 -1.13 -5.63 -1.19
C LEU A 52 -1.60 -6.14 -2.56
N TYR A 53 -1.48 -5.29 -3.58
CA TYR A 53 -1.85 -5.62 -4.95
C TYR A 53 -0.62 -5.68 -5.84
N LEU A 54 -0.47 -6.78 -6.58
CA LEU A 54 0.71 -7.10 -7.38
C LEU A 54 0.32 -7.60 -8.78
N PRO A 55 1.22 -7.54 -9.78
CA PRO A 55 1.00 -8.17 -11.09
C PRO A 55 0.77 -9.67 -11.00
N GLN A 56 1.45 -10.34 -10.07
CA GLN A 56 1.34 -11.77 -9.78
C GLN A 56 1.56 -12.02 -8.29
N LYS A 57 1.10 -13.18 -7.81
CA LYS A 57 1.26 -13.57 -6.40
C LYS A 57 2.73 -13.71 -6.02
N ALA A 58 3.06 -13.35 -4.78
CA ALA A 58 4.39 -13.46 -4.18
C ALA A 58 4.28 -13.85 -2.70
N ALA A 59 5.16 -14.73 -2.23
CA ALA A 59 5.15 -15.25 -0.87
C ALA A 59 6.21 -14.61 0.04
N THR A 60 7.21 -13.92 -0.55
CA THR A 60 8.31 -13.31 0.19
C THR A 60 8.46 -11.82 -0.10
N THR A 61 9.07 -11.11 0.83
CA THR A 61 9.40 -9.68 0.66
C THR A 61 10.31 -9.47 -0.56
N GLU A 62 11.29 -10.34 -0.75
CA GLU A 62 12.26 -10.27 -1.85
C GLU A 62 11.56 -10.40 -3.22
N GLU A 63 10.61 -11.33 -3.34
CA GLU A 63 9.81 -11.48 -4.56
C GLU A 63 9.00 -10.22 -4.85
N VAL A 64 8.35 -9.63 -3.84
CA VAL A 64 7.58 -8.39 -4.00
C VAL A 64 8.47 -7.21 -4.41
N ILE A 65 9.61 -7.03 -3.73
CA ILE A 65 10.52 -5.91 -3.97
C ILE A 65 11.20 -6.03 -5.35
N SER A 66 11.58 -7.23 -5.77
CA SER A 66 12.24 -7.46 -7.07
C SER A 66 11.27 -7.55 -8.26
N MET A 67 9.98 -7.69 -7.99
CA MET A 67 8.96 -7.83 -9.04
C MET A 67 8.84 -6.56 -9.87
N ASN A 68 8.86 -6.70 -11.19
CA ASN A 68 8.60 -5.59 -12.12
C ASN A 68 7.09 -5.32 -12.24
N GLY A 69 6.74 -4.11 -12.66
CA GLY A 69 5.36 -3.70 -12.94
C GLY A 69 4.71 -2.91 -11.80
N ASN A 70 3.47 -2.53 -12.04
CA ASN A 70 2.69 -1.73 -11.09
C ASN A 70 2.45 -2.49 -9.79
N LYS A 71 2.44 -1.76 -8.69
CA LYS A 71 2.13 -2.29 -7.35
C LYS A 71 1.31 -1.28 -6.58
N THR A 72 0.47 -1.74 -5.68
CA THR A 72 -0.31 -0.87 -4.79
C THR A 72 -0.33 -1.45 -3.38
N VAL A 73 -0.01 -0.62 -2.38
CA VAL A 73 -0.41 -0.85 -1.00
C VAL A 73 -1.64 0.02 -0.74
N ARG A 74 -2.76 -0.61 -0.45
CA ARG A 74 -4.05 0.06 -0.16
C ARG A 74 -4.34 0.00 1.31
N LEU A 75 -4.51 1.16 1.94
CA LEU A 75 -4.95 1.28 3.33
C LEU A 75 -6.41 1.71 3.37
N GLY A 76 -7.26 0.96 4.07
CA GLY A 76 -8.63 1.37 4.39
C GLY A 76 -8.72 1.72 5.87
N LEU A 77 -9.01 2.98 6.17
CA LEU A 77 -8.99 3.50 7.54
C LEU A 77 -10.19 2.99 8.36
N LEU A 78 -9.91 2.38 9.52
CA LEU A 78 -10.93 1.86 10.44
C LEU A 78 -11.26 2.85 11.56
N ARG A 79 -10.47 3.92 11.67
CA ARG A 79 -10.66 5.05 12.59
C ARG A 79 -10.11 6.33 11.98
N ASP A 80 -10.42 7.46 12.59
CA ASP A 80 -9.78 8.73 12.27
C ASP A 80 -8.32 8.69 12.73
N VAL A 81 -7.41 9.23 11.91
CA VAL A 81 -5.99 9.38 12.20
C VAL A 81 -5.57 10.80 11.86
N ASP A 82 -4.93 11.47 12.81
CA ASP A 82 -4.45 12.83 12.61
C ASP A 82 -3.26 12.84 11.64
N ALA A 83 -3.13 13.93 10.88
CA ALA A 83 -2.08 14.10 9.88
C ALA A 83 -0.67 13.88 10.44
N ALA A 84 -0.41 14.38 11.65
CA ALA A 84 0.88 14.23 12.30
C ALA A 84 1.20 12.77 12.60
N ASP A 85 0.26 12.03 13.19
CA ASP A 85 0.43 10.61 13.53
C ASP A 85 0.65 9.76 12.26
N PHE A 86 -0.01 10.12 11.16
CA PHE A 86 0.13 9.40 9.89
C PHE A 86 1.51 9.63 9.26
N VAL A 87 2.01 10.88 9.29
CA VAL A 87 3.35 11.23 8.81
C VAL A 87 4.43 10.59 9.71
N ASP A 88 4.25 10.64 11.02
CA ASP A 88 5.22 10.09 11.98
C ASP A 88 5.34 8.57 11.83
N ALA A 89 4.22 7.86 11.68
CA ALA A 89 4.24 6.41 11.44
C ALA A 89 4.96 6.03 10.13
N LEU A 90 4.79 6.82 9.06
CA LEU A 90 5.51 6.64 7.81
C LEU A 90 7.02 6.84 8.00
N ASN A 91 7.42 7.94 8.66
CA ASN A 91 8.82 8.25 8.92
C ASN A 91 9.49 7.17 9.77
N GLU A 92 8.84 6.74 10.85
CA GLU A 92 9.35 5.67 11.71
C GLU A 92 9.55 4.37 10.92
N GLY A 93 8.56 3.97 10.12
CA GLY A 93 8.67 2.78 9.27
C GLY A 93 9.82 2.85 8.26
N ILE A 94 10.10 4.03 7.69
CA ILE A 94 11.25 4.26 6.81
C ILE A 94 12.56 4.17 7.60
N LEU A 95 12.66 4.87 8.73
CA LEU A 95 13.87 4.90 9.57
C LEU A 95 14.26 3.50 10.04
N ASP A 96 13.30 2.70 10.46
CA ASP A 96 13.52 1.36 10.97
C ASP A 96 14.02 0.37 9.92
N ASN A 97 13.68 0.60 8.65
CA ASN A 97 13.96 -0.33 7.55
C ASN A 97 14.98 0.20 6.52
N THR A 98 15.69 1.28 6.84
CA THR A 98 16.72 1.88 5.96
C THR A 98 17.97 2.24 6.73
N THR A 99 19.12 2.17 6.07
CA THR A 99 20.38 2.71 6.57
C THR A 99 20.43 4.23 6.37
N GLU A 100 21.37 4.90 7.05
CA GLU A 100 21.62 6.33 6.85
C GLU A 100 22.02 6.62 5.40
N ASP A 101 22.89 5.80 4.80
CA ASP A 101 23.34 5.96 3.42
C ASP A 101 22.16 5.82 2.42
N GLU A 102 21.26 4.88 2.64
CA GLU A 102 20.04 4.73 1.81
C GLU A 102 19.17 5.99 1.91
N ARG A 103 18.96 6.52 3.12
CA ARG A 103 18.17 7.76 3.33
C ARG A 103 18.82 8.97 2.71
N GLN A 104 20.14 9.09 2.83
CA GLN A 104 20.88 10.17 2.21
C GLN A 104 20.79 10.13 0.68
N ALA A 105 20.93 8.94 0.10
CA ALA A 105 20.78 8.72 -1.35
C ALA A 105 19.37 9.06 -1.88
N LEU A 106 18.34 8.92 -1.04
CA LEU A 106 16.93 9.19 -1.39
C LEU A 106 16.39 10.47 -0.74
N SER A 107 17.26 11.35 -0.26
CA SER A 107 16.83 12.50 0.55
C SER A 107 15.82 13.43 -0.13
N THR A 108 15.97 13.67 -1.43
CA THR A 108 15.05 14.50 -2.23
C THR A 108 13.68 13.83 -2.39
N GLU A 109 13.67 12.55 -2.72
CA GLU A 109 12.44 11.76 -2.91
C GLU A 109 11.69 11.59 -1.59
N LEU A 110 12.41 11.34 -0.48
CA LEU A 110 11.82 11.24 0.86
C LEU A 110 11.21 12.57 1.31
N GLN A 111 11.89 13.70 1.08
CA GLN A 111 11.34 15.02 1.36
C GLN A 111 10.06 15.28 0.54
N SER A 112 10.06 14.89 -0.73
CA SER A 112 8.88 15.01 -1.59
C SER A 112 7.73 14.14 -1.09
N LEU A 113 8.01 12.91 -0.63
CA LEU A 113 7.00 12.02 -0.05
C LEU A 113 6.40 12.62 1.22
N ILE A 114 7.23 13.12 2.13
CA ILE A 114 6.77 13.81 3.35
C ILE A 114 5.88 15.02 3.00
N ALA A 115 6.27 15.80 1.99
CA ALA A 115 5.48 16.94 1.53
C ALA A 115 4.11 16.51 0.97
N VAL A 116 4.05 15.38 0.25
CA VAL A 116 2.79 14.78 -0.21
C VAL A 116 1.96 14.33 0.98
N MET A 117 2.55 13.62 1.96
CA MET A 117 1.85 13.15 3.15
C MET A 117 1.26 14.29 3.96
N ASN A 118 2.01 15.39 4.16
CA ASN A 118 1.51 16.59 4.83
C ASN A 118 0.31 17.25 4.11
N LYS A 119 0.20 17.07 2.77
CA LYS A 119 -0.96 17.58 2.01
C LYS A 119 -2.21 16.72 2.17
N ILE A 120 -2.09 15.47 2.62
CA ILE A 120 -3.24 14.59 2.89
C ILE A 120 -4.10 15.19 4.00
N GLY A 121 -3.46 15.71 5.04
CA GLY A 121 -4.14 16.15 6.26
C GLY A 121 -4.65 14.95 7.08
N ASP A 122 -5.66 15.21 7.92
CA ASP A 122 -6.31 14.16 8.69
C ASP A 122 -7.06 13.20 7.77
N VAL A 123 -6.92 11.90 8.03
CA VAL A 123 -7.68 10.86 7.35
C VAL A 123 -8.79 10.34 8.26
N LYS A 124 -9.94 10.05 7.69
CA LYS A 124 -11.14 9.67 8.43
C LYS A 124 -11.44 8.18 8.27
N LYS A 125 -12.17 7.63 9.23
CA LYS A 125 -12.71 6.27 9.11
C LYS A 125 -13.44 6.12 7.76
N GLY A 126 -13.09 5.07 7.01
CA GLY A 126 -13.63 4.77 5.69
C GLY A 126 -12.82 5.36 4.52
N ASP A 127 -11.87 6.25 4.78
CA ASP A 127 -10.98 6.75 3.73
C ASP A 127 -10.08 5.62 3.21
N ILE A 128 -9.81 5.66 1.91
CA ILE A 128 -8.90 4.74 1.22
C ILE A 128 -7.66 5.53 0.79
N VAL A 129 -6.50 5.11 1.29
CA VAL A 129 -5.20 5.68 0.91
C VAL A 129 -4.44 4.62 0.11
N ASP A 130 -4.09 4.94 -1.13
CA ASP A 130 -3.27 4.07 -1.96
C ASP A 130 -1.86 4.65 -2.11
N PHE A 131 -0.86 3.81 -1.90
CA PHE A 131 0.53 4.03 -2.29
C PHE A 131 0.78 3.22 -3.56
N ASP A 132 0.85 3.89 -4.68
CA ASP A 132 0.95 3.29 -6.00
C ASP A 132 2.36 3.41 -6.58
N TYR A 133 2.82 2.37 -7.25
CA TYR A 133 3.98 2.40 -8.12
C TYR A 133 3.57 2.08 -9.56
N SER A 134 3.99 2.91 -10.49
CA SER A 134 3.62 2.78 -11.90
C SER A 134 4.77 2.24 -12.77
N GLN A 135 4.44 1.76 -13.98
CA GLN A 135 5.42 1.34 -14.99
C GLN A 135 6.30 2.50 -15.48
N THR A 136 5.91 3.75 -15.24
CA THR A 136 6.73 4.93 -15.49
C THR A 136 7.75 5.18 -14.38
N HIS A 137 7.91 4.23 -13.46
CA HIS A 137 8.82 4.31 -12.31
C HIS A 137 8.53 5.49 -11.38
N GLU A 138 7.25 5.79 -11.18
CA GLU A 138 6.78 6.86 -10.31
C GLU A 138 5.98 6.30 -9.14
N THR A 139 6.23 6.85 -7.96
CA THR A 139 5.41 6.65 -6.75
C THR A 139 4.36 7.74 -6.69
N SER A 140 3.12 7.38 -6.41
CA SER A 140 2.03 8.32 -6.16
C SER A 140 1.21 7.91 -4.95
N VAL A 141 0.60 8.91 -4.31
CA VAL A 141 -0.32 8.70 -3.20
C VAL A 141 -1.68 9.25 -3.59
N THR A 142 -2.72 8.44 -3.42
CA THR A 142 -4.10 8.88 -3.63
C THR A 142 -4.92 8.70 -2.37
N VAL A 143 -5.88 9.60 -2.15
CA VAL A 143 -6.90 9.47 -1.10
C VAL A 143 -8.26 9.43 -1.78
N ASN A 144 -9.02 8.36 -1.56
CA ASN A 144 -10.32 8.12 -2.20
C ASN A 144 -10.24 8.26 -3.73
N GLY A 145 -9.13 7.77 -4.32
CA GLY A 145 -8.86 7.82 -5.76
C GLY A 145 -8.38 9.18 -6.30
N LYS A 146 -8.28 10.21 -5.46
CA LYS A 146 -7.76 11.52 -5.85
C LYS A 146 -6.26 11.60 -5.59
N LEU A 147 -5.46 11.93 -6.62
CA LEU A 147 -4.02 12.15 -6.48
C LEU A 147 -3.73 13.30 -5.51
N ILE A 148 -2.82 13.05 -4.57
CA ILE A 148 -2.34 14.04 -3.61
C ILE A 148 -0.93 14.48 -4.00
N GLY A 149 -0.76 15.76 -4.21
CA GLY A 149 0.52 16.33 -4.63
C GLY A 149 0.96 15.86 -6.02
N GLU A 150 2.26 15.69 -6.19
CA GLU A 150 2.89 15.26 -7.43
C GLU A 150 3.35 13.81 -7.33
N LYS A 151 3.53 13.16 -8.48
CA LYS A 151 4.18 11.85 -8.56
C LYS A 151 5.68 12.03 -8.32
N ILE A 152 6.28 11.08 -7.60
CA ILE A 152 7.69 11.13 -7.21
C ILE A 152 8.43 10.03 -7.99
N GLY A 153 9.47 10.38 -8.72
CA GLY A 153 10.25 9.44 -9.50
C GLY A 153 11.10 8.51 -8.62
N GLY A 154 11.44 7.36 -9.16
CA GLY A 154 12.41 6.45 -8.59
C GLY A 154 11.83 5.17 -8.00
N GLU A 155 12.28 4.03 -8.54
CA GLU A 155 11.92 2.70 -8.02
C GLU A 155 12.46 2.49 -6.59
N ALA A 156 13.62 3.05 -6.28
CA ALA A 156 14.25 2.93 -4.97
C ALA A 156 13.38 3.54 -3.85
N LEU A 157 12.69 4.66 -4.11
CA LEU A 157 11.73 5.22 -3.18
C LEU A 157 10.59 4.24 -2.89
N TYR A 158 9.97 3.66 -3.93
CA TYR A 158 8.85 2.74 -3.71
C TYR A 158 9.27 1.45 -2.99
N ARG A 159 10.47 0.93 -3.27
CA ARG A 159 11.05 -0.19 -2.52
C ARG A 159 11.19 0.14 -1.03
N THR A 160 11.59 1.37 -0.73
CA THR A 160 11.67 1.88 0.65
C THR A 160 10.28 1.98 1.29
N VAL A 161 9.29 2.50 0.57
CA VAL A 161 7.89 2.55 1.04
C VAL A 161 7.35 1.15 1.34
N LEU A 162 7.58 0.17 0.45
CA LEU A 162 7.16 -1.23 0.69
C LEU A 162 7.76 -1.82 1.97
N LYS A 163 9.00 -1.46 2.32
CA LYS A 163 9.66 -1.97 3.54
C LYS A 163 8.94 -1.56 4.83
N ILE A 164 8.11 -0.52 4.82
CA ILE A 164 7.29 -0.13 5.98
C ILE A 164 6.41 -1.31 6.43
N TRP A 165 5.81 -2.02 5.48
CA TRP A 165 4.92 -3.16 5.75
C TRP A 165 5.59 -4.51 5.58
N LEU A 166 6.63 -4.61 4.75
CA LEU A 166 7.23 -5.90 4.35
C LEU A 166 8.69 -6.07 4.81
N GLY A 167 9.31 -5.04 5.36
CA GLY A 167 10.71 -5.05 5.80
C GLY A 167 10.97 -5.97 7.00
N GLU A 168 12.22 -6.07 7.42
CA GLU A 168 12.61 -6.85 8.60
C GLU A 168 11.97 -6.31 9.87
N LYS A 169 11.90 -4.98 9.98
CA LYS A 169 11.20 -4.26 11.05
C LYS A 169 9.88 -3.68 10.54
N ALA A 170 9.05 -4.55 9.93
CA ALA A 170 7.74 -4.13 9.47
C ALA A 170 6.92 -3.55 10.62
N ILE A 171 6.12 -2.53 10.30
CA ILE A 171 5.29 -1.81 11.27
C ILE A 171 4.36 -2.73 12.08
N ASP A 172 4.06 -3.93 11.53
CA ASP A 172 3.29 -4.99 12.17
C ASP A 172 3.65 -6.33 11.55
N SER A 173 4.10 -7.28 12.38
CA SER A 173 4.56 -8.59 11.91
C SER A 173 3.42 -9.49 11.45
N ASP A 174 2.24 -9.37 12.02
CA ASP A 174 1.09 -10.21 11.65
C ASP A 174 0.41 -9.65 10.41
N LEU A 175 0.36 -8.34 10.27
CA LEU A 175 -0.01 -7.68 9.01
C LEU A 175 0.94 -8.11 7.89
N LYS A 176 2.27 -8.07 8.08
CA LYS A 176 3.24 -8.54 7.09
C LYS A 176 2.94 -9.97 6.63
N LYS A 177 2.71 -10.90 7.57
CA LYS A 177 2.35 -12.29 7.24
C LYS A 177 1.08 -12.37 6.41
N SER A 178 0.07 -11.55 6.76
CA SER A 178 -1.21 -11.51 6.05
C SER A 178 -1.07 -10.96 4.63
N LEU A 179 -0.21 -9.95 4.41
CA LEU A 179 0.06 -9.38 3.09
C LEU A 179 0.82 -10.34 2.16
N LEU A 180 1.64 -11.25 2.72
CA LEU A 180 2.42 -12.25 1.99
C LEU A 180 1.73 -13.63 1.93
N LYS A 181 0.51 -13.74 2.47
CA LYS A 181 -0.26 -14.99 2.44
C LYS A 181 -1.01 -15.11 1.12
N ASN A 182 -0.50 -15.96 0.22
CA ASN A 182 -1.13 -16.27 -1.09
C ASN A 182 -2.11 -17.42 -0.99
#